data_95801bf36555668dc4fa0455b76e2653
#
_entry.id   95801bf36555668dc4fa0455b76e2653
#
_cell.length_a   1.000
_cell.length_b   1.000
_cell.length_c   1.000
_cell.angle_alpha   90.00
_cell.angle_beta   90.00
_cell.angle_gamma   90.00
#
_symmetry.space_group_name_H-M   'P 1'
#
loop_
_entity.id
_entity.type
_entity.pdbx_description
1 polymer ?
#
loop_
_entity_poly.entity_id
_entity_poly.type
_entity_poly.pdbx_seq_one_letter_code
_entity_poly.pdbx_strand_id
1 'polypeptide(L)'
;SGAEARALRASGKDLPFETEMTCAERLESLRREQEHYIGPSFDTISSWGPHGAVVHYEPTDETDIPLQDHSFLLVDSGGQYLEGTTDITRTFACGQLTQEEKEAYTLVLRGNLNLASAKFKYGCSGTVFDYLARGPLWERGLDYNHGTGHGVGFLLNVHEGPNSFSYKSMQGRRTPCVFEEGMITSDEPGLYFEDRFGVRCENLMLCVKDYKNEYGQFMRFDTLTMVPWDLDAVILDMLTETERNLLNEYHDAVFRTISPFLTEEERIWLRHATRAI
;
A
#
# COMPACT_ATOMS: atom_id res chain seq x y z
N SER A 1 -18.89 -8.31 -19.34
CA SER A 1 -18.67 -9.47 -18.47
C SER A 1 -17.26 -10.04 -18.69
N GLY A 2 -16.72 -10.77 -17.73
CA GLY A 2 -15.41 -11.43 -17.89
C GLY A 2 -15.33 -12.35 -19.12
N ALA A 3 -16.44 -13.01 -19.47
CA ALA A 3 -16.53 -13.81 -20.71
C ALA A 3 -16.39 -12.95 -21.97
N GLU A 4 -16.91 -11.74 -21.98
CA GLU A 4 -16.80 -10.80 -23.09
C GLU A 4 -15.35 -10.27 -23.20
N ALA A 5 -14.71 -9.92 -22.09
CA ALA A 5 -13.31 -9.52 -22.07
C ALA A 5 -12.41 -10.61 -22.65
N ARG A 6 -12.56 -11.86 -22.20
CA ARG A 6 -11.82 -13.02 -22.76
C ARG A 6 -12.04 -13.18 -24.26
N ALA A 7 -13.27 -13.08 -24.74
CA ALA A 7 -13.58 -13.22 -26.16
C ALA A 7 -12.95 -12.10 -27.00
N LEU A 8 -12.93 -10.87 -26.53
CA LEU A 8 -12.30 -9.74 -27.20
C LEU A 8 -10.77 -9.86 -27.21
N ARG A 9 -10.14 -10.22 -26.10
CA ARG A 9 -8.69 -10.49 -26.03
C ARG A 9 -8.28 -11.62 -26.98
N ALA A 10 -8.99 -12.74 -26.95
CA ALA A 10 -8.72 -13.87 -27.85
C ALA A 10 -8.87 -13.52 -29.34
N SER A 11 -9.68 -12.50 -29.67
CA SER A 11 -9.85 -12.00 -31.04
C SER A 11 -8.83 -10.92 -31.44
N GLY A 12 -7.95 -10.48 -30.51
CA GLY A 12 -7.00 -9.39 -30.74
C GLY A 12 -7.65 -8.02 -30.87
N LYS A 13 -8.84 -7.82 -30.32
CA LYS A 13 -9.54 -6.54 -30.33
C LYS A 13 -9.33 -5.82 -29.01
N ASP A 14 -9.23 -4.50 -29.09
CA ASP A 14 -9.19 -3.64 -27.91
C ASP A 14 -10.47 -3.79 -27.07
N LEU A 15 -10.31 -3.77 -25.74
CA LEU A 15 -11.42 -3.78 -24.83
C LEU A 15 -12.03 -2.37 -24.75
N PRO A 16 -13.35 -2.23 -24.79
CA PRO A 16 -14.02 -0.94 -24.62
C PRO A 16 -14.12 -0.50 -23.15
N PHE A 17 -13.51 -1.27 -22.23
CA PHE A 17 -13.53 -1.04 -20.78
C PHE A 17 -12.25 -1.64 -20.16
N GLU A 18 -11.85 -1.11 -19.00
CA GLU A 18 -10.75 -1.66 -18.22
C GLU A 18 -11.20 -2.88 -17.41
N THR A 19 -10.27 -3.82 -17.23
CA THR A 19 -10.42 -5.01 -16.38
C THR A 19 -9.31 -5.07 -15.36
N GLU A 20 -9.38 -5.98 -14.41
CA GLU A 20 -8.31 -6.24 -13.44
C GLU A 20 -6.99 -6.53 -14.16
N MET A 21 -7.01 -7.39 -15.20
CA MET A 21 -5.81 -7.73 -15.98
C MET A 21 -5.30 -6.55 -16.80
N THR A 22 -6.17 -5.76 -17.46
CA THR A 22 -5.69 -4.60 -18.23
C THR A 22 -5.02 -3.56 -17.35
N CYS A 23 -5.51 -3.36 -16.13
CA CYS A 23 -4.88 -2.47 -15.15
C CYS A 23 -3.49 -3.01 -14.75
N ALA A 24 -3.36 -4.31 -14.44
CA ALA A 24 -2.09 -4.94 -14.12
C ALA A 24 -1.09 -4.84 -15.28
N GLU A 25 -1.52 -5.17 -16.50
CA GLU A 25 -0.71 -5.10 -17.73
C GLU A 25 -0.24 -3.65 -18.01
N ARG A 26 -1.13 -2.67 -17.83
CA ARG A 26 -0.78 -1.27 -18.02
C ARG A 26 0.27 -0.81 -17.03
N LEU A 27 0.12 -1.16 -15.76
CA LEU A 27 1.08 -0.81 -14.71
C LEU A 27 2.45 -1.46 -14.97
N GLU A 28 2.47 -2.73 -15.37
CA GLU A 28 3.69 -3.44 -15.74
C GLU A 28 4.35 -2.79 -16.98
N SER A 29 3.57 -2.37 -17.97
CA SER A 29 4.12 -1.67 -19.15
C SER A 29 4.84 -0.38 -18.77
N LEU A 30 4.27 0.41 -17.84
CA LEU A 30 4.88 1.65 -17.34
C LEU A 30 6.18 1.40 -16.56
N ARG A 31 6.25 0.29 -15.80
CA ARG A 31 7.49 -0.11 -15.12
C ARG A 31 8.58 -0.50 -16.11
N ARG A 32 8.24 -1.20 -17.17
CA ARG A 32 9.19 -1.60 -18.23
C ARG A 32 9.81 -0.43 -18.99
N GLU A 33 9.15 0.72 -19.00
CA GLU A 33 9.67 1.96 -19.57
C GLU A 33 10.72 2.63 -18.70
N GLN A 34 10.84 2.24 -17.41
CA GLN A 34 11.80 2.84 -16.50
C GLN A 34 13.21 2.25 -16.69
N GLU A 35 14.21 3.11 -16.51
CA GLU A 35 15.62 2.68 -16.56
C GLU A 35 15.86 1.60 -15.49
N HIS A 36 16.74 0.66 -15.84
CA HIS A 36 17.20 -0.42 -14.95
C HIS A 36 16.12 -1.38 -14.44
N TYR A 37 14.91 -1.35 -15.01
CA TYR A 37 13.87 -2.33 -14.71
C TYR A 37 14.32 -3.73 -15.13
N ILE A 38 14.15 -4.71 -14.22
CA ILE A 38 14.58 -6.12 -14.43
C ILE A 38 13.34 -7.02 -14.59
N GLY A 39 12.31 -6.80 -13.80
CA GLY A 39 11.08 -7.60 -13.78
C GLY A 39 10.19 -7.25 -12.59
N PRO A 40 9.01 -7.86 -12.47
CA PRO A 40 8.17 -7.69 -11.29
C PRO A 40 8.86 -8.25 -10.05
N SER A 41 8.62 -7.66 -8.89
CA SER A 41 9.08 -8.21 -7.61
C SER A 41 8.19 -9.34 -7.10
N PHE A 42 6.94 -9.38 -7.56
CA PHE A 42 5.94 -10.44 -7.40
C PHE A 42 4.83 -10.26 -8.44
N ASP A 43 3.96 -11.25 -8.59
CA ASP A 43 2.83 -11.19 -9.52
C ASP A 43 1.81 -10.15 -9.04
N THR A 44 1.43 -9.23 -9.94
CA THR A 44 0.58 -8.10 -9.60
C THR A 44 -0.81 -8.56 -9.15
N ILE A 45 -1.20 -8.15 -7.96
CA ILE A 45 -2.55 -8.24 -7.46
C ILE A 45 -3.31 -7.03 -8.00
N SER A 46 -4.33 -7.28 -8.81
CA SER A 46 -5.25 -6.25 -9.29
C SER A 46 -6.66 -6.79 -9.12
N SER A 47 -7.39 -6.27 -8.14
CA SER A 47 -8.62 -6.88 -7.66
C SER A 47 -9.71 -5.83 -7.46
N TRP A 48 -10.80 -5.96 -8.21
CA TRP A 48 -11.95 -5.08 -8.10
C TRP A 48 -13.07 -5.68 -7.24
N GLY A 49 -13.67 -4.85 -6.37
CA GLY A 49 -14.82 -5.23 -5.55
C GLY A 49 -14.59 -6.50 -4.71
N PRO A 50 -15.37 -7.56 -4.89
CA PRO A 50 -15.27 -8.80 -4.11
C PRO A 50 -13.91 -9.50 -4.17
N HIS A 51 -13.20 -9.41 -5.29
CA HIS A 51 -11.86 -10.01 -5.42
C HIS A 51 -10.85 -9.34 -4.48
N GLY A 52 -11.03 -8.07 -4.13
CA GLY A 52 -10.22 -7.36 -3.15
C GLY A 52 -10.24 -7.98 -1.74
N ALA A 53 -11.23 -8.81 -1.43
CA ALA A 53 -11.30 -9.54 -0.17
C ALA A 53 -10.32 -10.72 -0.08
N VAL A 54 -9.76 -11.16 -1.22
CA VAL A 54 -8.77 -12.23 -1.29
C VAL A 54 -7.38 -11.60 -1.24
N VAL A 55 -6.68 -11.73 -0.12
CA VAL A 55 -5.42 -11.01 0.19
C VAL A 55 -4.35 -11.16 -0.89
N HIS A 56 -4.21 -12.35 -1.47
CA HIS A 56 -3.25 -12.67 -2.54
C HIS A 56 -4.00 -13.07 -3.83
N TYR A 57 -4.99 -12.26 -4.22
CA TYR A 57 -5.71 -12.49 -5.47
C TYR A 57 -4.82 -12.16 -6.66
N GLU A 58 -4.77 -13.06 -7.61
CA GLU A 58 -4.11 -12.87 -8.90
C GLU A 58 -5.17 -13.02 -10.00
N PRO A 59 -5.39 -11.98 -10.83
CA PRO A 59 -6.33 -12.09 -11.93
C PRO A 59 -5.80 -13.04 -13.00
N THR A 60 -6.67 -13.94 -13.46
CA THR A 60 -6.39 -14.88 -14.55
C THR A 60 -7.41 -14.71 -15.66
N ASP A 61 -7.14 -15.31 -16.84
CA ASP A 61 -8.12 -15.30 -17.94
C ASP A 61 -9.50 -15.84 -17.53
N GLU A 62 -9.58 -16.74 -16.55
CA GLU A 62 -10.83 -17.31 -16.06
C GLU A 62 -11.55 -16.41 -15.06
N THR A 63 -10.80 -15.66 -14.27
CA THR A 63 -11.34 -14.84 -13.14
C THR A 63 -11.47 -13.36 -13.47
N ASP A 64 -10.78 -12.87 -14.52
CA ASP A 64 -10.76 -11.46 -14.92
C ASP A 64 -12.16 -10.86 -15.11
N ILE A 65 -12.42 -9.75 -14.44
CA ILE A 65 -13.70 -9.02 -14.51
C ILE A 65 -13.49 -7.56 -14.88
N PRO A 66 -14.47 -6.93 -15.57
CA PRO A 66 -14.40 -5.50 -15.85
C PRO A 66 -14.61 -4.66 -14.60
N LEU A 67 -13.86 -3.55 -14.51
CA LEU A 67 -14.09 -2.53 -13.51
C LEU A 67 -15.44 -1.85 -13.73
N GLN A 68 -16.09 -1.43 -12.66
CA GLN A 68 -17.34 -0.70 -12.67
C GLN A 68 -17.22 0.58 -11.83
N ASP A 69 -18.11 1.54 -12.00
CA ASP A 69 -18.09 2.83 -11.32
C ASP A 69 -18.67 2.81 -9.89
N HIS A 70 -18.31 1.78 -9.14
CA HIS A 70 -18.59 1.63 -7.71
C HIS A 70 -17.53 0.73 -7.08
N SER A 71 -17.44 0.72 -5.74
CA SER A 71 -16.49 -0.07 -4.97
C SER A 71 -15.01 0.29 -5.22
N PHE A 72 -14.11 -0.57 -4.82
CA PHE A 72 -12.67 -0.37 -4.88
C PHE A 72 -11.99 -1.20 -5.96
N LEU A 73 -10.91 -0.64 -6.52
CA LEU A 73 -9.84 -1.37 -7.15
C LEU A 73 -8.63 -1.38 -6.20
N LEU A 74 -8.28 -2.54 -5.66
CA LEU A 74 -7.06 -2.75 -4.89
C LEU A 74 -5.98 -3.23 -5.86
N VAL A 75 -4.86 -2.49 -5.92
CA VAL A 75 -3.69 -2.84 -6.73
C VAL A 75 -2.48 -2.95 -5.82
N ASP A 76 -1.91 -4.15 -5.75
CA ASP A 76 -0.67 -4.44 -5.05
C ASP A 76 0.37 -4.96 -6.03
N SER A 77 1.53 -4.31 -6.08
CA SER A 77 2.48 -4.53 -7.15
C SER A 77 3.86 -3.97 -6.81
N GLY A 78 4.88 -4.51 -7.47
CA GLY A 78 6.22 -4.02 -7.29
C GLY A 78 7.14 -4.39 -8.45
N GLY A 79 8.34 -3.80 -8.46
CA GLY A 79 9.35 -4.06 -9.47
C GLY A 79 10.74 -4.24 -8.87
N GLN A 80 11.52 -5.05 -9.55
CA GLN A 80 12.97 -5.20 -9.34
C GLN A 80 13.69 -4.23 -10.26
N TYR A 81 14.57 -3.44 -9.69
CA TYR A 81 15.45 -2.50 -10.38
C TYR A 81 16.89 -2.72 -9.91
N LEU A 82 17.89 -2.24 -10.67
CA LEU A 82 19.28 -2.29 -10.21
C LEU A 82 19.51 -1.50 -8.92
N GLU A 83 18.69 -0.48 -8.66
CA GLU A 83 18.77 0.38 -7.48
C GLU A 83 18.01 -0.16 -6.27
N GLY A 84 17.08 -1.07 -6.47
CA GLY A 84 16.28 -1.62 -5.38
C GLY A 84 15.03 -2.36 -5.82
N THR A 85 14.32 -2.89 -4.84
CA THR A 85 13.04 -3.60 -5.00
C THR A 85 11.92 -2.71 -4.49
N THR A 86 10.80 -2.63 -5.21
CA THR A 86 9.62 -1.91 -4.78
C THR A 86 8.47 -2.85 -4.43
N ASP A 87 7.63 -2.39 -3.52
CA ASP A 87 6.42 -3.03 -3.05
C ASP A 87 5.42 -1.93 -2.64
N ILE A 88 4.21 -1.96 -3.18
CA ILE A 88 3.21 -0.92 -2.93
C ILE A 88 1.80 -1.44 -3.15
N THR A 89 0.91 -1.16 -2.20
CA THR A 89 -0.52 -1.28 -2.42
C THR A 89 -1.20 0.08 -2.41
N ARG A 90 -2.08 0.28 -3.39
CA ARG A 90 -3.08 1.35 -3.38
C ARG A 90 -4.47 0.77 -3.60
N THR A 91 -5.43 1.30 -2.85
CA THR A 91 -6.85 1.03 -3.04
C THR A 91 -7.50 2.29 -3.59
N PHE A 92 -8.07 2.19 -4.79
CA PHE A 92 -8.66 3.31 -5.51
C PHE A 92 -10.18 3.25 -5.48
N ALA A 93 -10.82 4.39 -5.31
CA ALA A 93 -12.27 4.54 -5.45
C ALA A 93 -12.67 4.48 -6.93
N CYS A 94 -13.43 3.46 -7.31
CA CYS A 94 -14.04 3.38 -8.64
C CYS A 94 -15.47 3.94 -8.58
N GLY A 95 -15.60 5.26 -8.74
CA GLY A 95 -16.89 5.93 -8.67
C GLY A 95 -17.47 6.06 -7.26
N GLN A 96 -18.74 5.75 -7.08
CA GLN A 96 -19.41 5.94 -5.78
C GLN A 96 -19.11 4.83 -4.79
N LEU A 97 -18.64 5.22 -3.61
CA LEU A 97 -18.40 4.32 -2.48
C LEU A 97 -19.55 4.39 -1.47
N THR A 98 -19.86 3.25 -0.87
CA THR A 98 -20.71 3.19 0.31
C THR A 98 -20.05 3.81 1.53
N GLN A 99 -20.84 4.15 2.54
CA GLN A 99 -20.32 4.64 3.81
C GLN A 99 -19.39 3.62 4.48
N GLU A 100 -19.73 2.33 4.44
CA GLU A 100 -18.92 1.24 5.01
C GLU A 100 -17.56 1.11 4.32
N GLU A 101 -17.51 1.21 2.99
CA GLU A 101 -16.25 1.20 2.23
C GLU A 101 -15.35 2.37 2.62
N LYS A 102 -15.89 3.58 2.72
CA LYS A 102 -15.15 4.77 3.17
C LYS A 102 -14.66 4.65 4.61
N GLU A 103 -15.48 4.11 5.51
CA GLU A 103 -15.07 3.84 6.90
C GLU A 103 -13.92 2.84 6.96
N ALA A 104 -14.01 1.74 6.22
CA ALA A 104 -12.95 0.73 6.12
C ALA A 104 -11.65 1.32 5.60
N TYR A 105 -11.71 2.06 4.48
CA TYR A 105 -10.54 2.74 3.91
C TYR A 105 -9.89 3.70 4.90
N THR A 106 -10.70 4.54 5.54
CA THR A 106 -10.19 5.55 6.49
C THR A 106 -9.54 4.89 7.71
N LEU A 107 -10.11 3.80 8.25
CA LEU A 107 -9.51 3.07 9.37
C LEU A 107 -8.16 2.46 9.01
N VAL A 108 -8.05 1.84 7.82
CA VAL A 108 -6.80 1.25 7.33
C VAL A 108 -5.74 2.34 7.10
N LEU A 109 -6.11 3.45 6.45
CA LEU A 109 -5.21 4.58 6.23
C LEU A 109 -4.71 5.19 7.56
N ARG A 110 -5.57 5.33 8.57
CA ARG A 110 -5.17 5.78 9.91
C ARG A 110 -4.12 4.86 10.51
N GLY A 111 -4.30 3.55 10.37
CA GLY A 111 -3.31 2.56 10.81
C GLY A 111 -1.95 2.76 10.17
N ASN A 112 -1.90 2.92 8.85
CA ASN A 112 -0.67 3.19 8.11
C ASN A 112 -0.01 4.51 8.56
N LEU A 113 -0.75 5.62 8.62
CA LEU A 113 -0.24 6.92 9.07
C LEU A 113 0.33 6.88 10.51
N ASN A 114 -0.34 6.20 11.42
CA ASN A 114 0.08 6.07 12.81
C ASN A 114 1.39 5.27 12.94
N LEU A 115 1.52 4.16 12.18
CA LEU A 115 2.74 3.36 12.18
C LEU A 115 3.89 4.11 11.53
N ALA A 116 3.67 4.73 10.37
CA ALA A 116 4.68 5.51 9.65
C ALA A 116 5.25 6.67 10.48
N SER A 117 4.45 7.28 11.35
CA SER A 117 4.87 8.40 12.22
C SER A 117 5.60 7.99 13.49
N ALA A 118 5.82 6.69 13.73
CA ALA A 118 6.38 6.19 14.98
C ALA A 118 7.81 6.70 15.22
N LYS A 119 8.02 7.26 16.42
CA LYS A 119 9.34 7.53 16.98
C LYS A 119 9.57 6.58 18.15
N PHE A 120 10.75 5.98 18.18
CA PHE A 120 11.01 4.92 19.16
C PHE A 120 12.46 4.90 19.62
N LYS A 121 12.68 4.33 20.78
CA LYS A 121 14.02 4.12 21.31
C LYS A 121 14.66 2.91 20.63
N TYR A 122 15.92 3.01 20.25
CA TYR A 122 16.69 1.87 19.73
C TYR A 122 16.59 0.66 20.68
N GLY A 123 16.44 -0.51 20.10
CA GLY A 123 16.21 -1.77 20.81
C GLY A 123 14.77 -2.30 20.70
N CYS A 124 13.85 -1.54 20.11
CA CYS A 124 12.49 -2.00 19.84
C CYS A 124 12.46 -2.95 18.63
N SER A 125 11.53 -3.91 18.69
CA SER A 125 11.20 -4.80 17.58
C SER A 125 9.82 -4.49 17.01
N GLY A 126 9.49 -5.04 15.86
CA GLY A 126 8.21 -4.79 15.17
C GLY A 126 6.95 -5.18 15.96
N THR A 127 7.08 -6.04 16.98
CA THR A 127 5.96 -6.40 17.87
C THR A 127 5.41 -5.20 18.64
N VAL A 128 6.24 -4.20 18.91
CA VAL A 128 5.84 -2.97 19.64
C VAL A 128 4.98 -2.07 18.77
N PHE A 129 5.21 -2.09 17.45
CA PHE A 129 4.60 -1.12 16.51
C PHE A 129 3.31 -1.61 15.87
N ASP A 130 3.09 -2.92 15.79
CA ASP A 130 1.93 -3.51 15.12
C ASP A 130 0.58 -2.96 15.65
N TYR A 131 0.53 -2.64 16.93
CA TYR A 131 -0.65 -2.00 17.53
C TYR A 131 -0.95 -0.61 16.94
N LEU A 132 0.05 0.14 16.47
CA LEU A 132 -0.18 1.46 15.87
C LEU A 132 -1.02 1.35 14.59
N ALA A 133 -0.78 0.30 13.81
CA ALA A 133 -1.57 0.02 12.62
C ALA A 133 -2.93 -0.61 12.95
N ARG A 134 -2.99 -1.53 13.93
CA ARG A 134 -4.22 -2.26 14.24
C ARG A 134 -5.16 -1.50 15.17
N GLY A 135 -4.66 -0.55 15.96
CA GLY A 135 -5.42 0.18 16.97
C GLY A 135 -6.74 0.73 16.44
N PRO A 136 -6.76 1.52 15.35
CA PRO A 136 -8.00 2.05 14.77
C PRO A 136 -9.03 0.97 14.39
N LEU A 137 -8.58 -0.21 13.96
CA LEU A 137 -9.44 -1.35 13.62
C LEU A 137 -9.96 -2.05 14.89
N TRP A 138 -9.09 -2.32 15.85
CA TRP A 138 -9.46 -3.00 17.09
C TRP A 138 -10.45 -2.21 17.94
N GLU A 139 -10.39 -0.86 17.92
CA GLU A 139 -11.40 0.01 18.54
C GLU A 139 -12.81 -0.21 17.97
N ARG A 140 -12.90 -0.77 16.76
CA ARG A 140 -14.15 -1.12 16.08
C ARG A 140 -14.45 -2.62 16.09
N GLY A 141 -13.63 -3.44 16.76
CA GLY A 141 -13.76 -4.90 16.77
C GLY A 141 -13.40 -5.56 15.44
N LEU A 142 -12.62 -4.87 14.59
CA LEU A 142 -12.16 -5.32 13.29
C LEU A 142 -10.67 -5.69 13.35
N ASP A 143 -10.21 -6.60 12.47
CA ASP A 143 -8.80 -7.00 12.36
C ASP A 143 -8.52 -7.62 10.99
N TYR A 144 -7.24 -7.82 10.68
CA TYR A 144 -6.75 -8.57 9.52
C TYR A 144 -5.81 -9.69 9.96
N ASN A 145 -5.69 -10.75 9.13
CA ASN A 145 -5.01 -11.99 9.51
C ASN A 145 -3.55 -12.09 9.06
N HIS A 146 -3.05 -11.18 8.21
CA HIS A 146 -1.65 -11.14 7.80
C HIS A 146 -0.80 -10.27 8.73
N GLY A 147 0.53 -10.29 8.56
CA GLY A 147 1.44 -9.35 9.22
C GLY A 147 1.20 -7.92 8.73
N THR A 148 1.49 -6.94 9.57
CA THR A 148 1.38 -5.53 9.16
C THR A 148 2.52 -5.08 8.27
N GLY A 149 3.60 -5.86 8.20
CA GLY A 149 4.71 -5.56 7.31
C GLY A 149 5.87 -6.54 7.46
N HIS A 150 6.70 -6.56 6.45
CA HIS A 150 7.85 -7.45 6.29
C HIS A 150 9.07 -6.71 5.77
N GLY A 151 10.27 -7.27 5.99
CA GLY A 151 11.47 -6.81 5.33
C GLY A 151 11.42 -7.10 3.83
N VAL A 152 12.13 -6.30 3.05
CA VAL A 152 12.13 -6.37 1.58
C VAL A 152 13.47 -6.86 1.07
N GLY A 153 13.46 -7.92 0.25
CA GLY A 153 14.67 -8.46 -0.39
C GLY A 153 15.10 -7.63 -1.60
N PHE A 154 16.39 -7.66 -1.90
CA PHE A 154 16.96 -7.04 -3.11
C PHE A 154 17.27 -8.12 -4.15
N LEU A 155 16.58 -8.09 -5.28
CA LEU A 155 16.65 -9.11 -6.34
C LEU A 155 16.43 -10.55 -5.83
N LEU A 156 15.68 -10.68 -4.74
CA LEU A 156 15.27 -11.92 -4.09
C LEU A 156 13.76 -11.88 -3.83
N ASN A 157 13.28 -12.66 -2.86
CA ASN A 157 11.87 -12.60 -2.46
C ASN A 157 11.52 -11.22 -1.92
N VAL A 158 10.37 -10.68 -2.35
CA VAL A 158 9.86 -9.42 -1.82
C VAL A 158 9.68 -9.51 -0.30
N HIS A 159 9.13 -10.63 0.20
CA HIS A 159 9.07 -10.93 1.63
C HIS A 159 10.40 -11.51 2.12
N GLU A 160 11.22 -10.68 2.76
CA GLU A 160 12.50 -11.12 3.29
C GLU A 160 12.75 -10.55 4.70
N GLY A 161 13.06 -11.47 5.64
CA GLY A 161 13.41 -11.08 7.00
C GLY A 161 14.80 -10.45 7.10
N PRO A 162 15.23 -10.07 8.32
CA PRO A 162 14.67 -10.49 9.61
C PRO A 162 13.58 -9.59 10.21
N ASN A 163 13.41 -8.35 9.71
CA ASN A 163 12.48 -7.37 10.25
C ASN A 163 11.03 -7.60 9.77
N SER A 164 10.08 -7.27 10.61
CA SER A 164 8.65 -7.36 10.31
C SER A 164 7.83 -6.60 11.35
N PHE A 165 6.60 -6.21 10.99
CA PHE A 165 5.60 -5.73 11.95
C PHE A 165 4.57 -6.83 12.18
N SER A 166 4.56 -7.41 13.37
CA SER A 166 3.56 -8.41 13.77
C SER A 166 3.55 -8.59 15.29
N TYR A 167 2.39 -8.51 15.92
CA TYR A 167 2.23 -8.82 17.34
C TYR A 167 2.28 -10.33 17.58
N LYS A 168 1.97 -11.15 16.56
CA LYS A 168 2.06 -12.60 16.64
C LYS A 168 3.53 -13.01 16.52
N SER A 169 4.06 -13.66 17.54
CA SER A 169 5.37 -14.30 17.44
C SER A 169 5.32 -15.36 16.35
N MET A 170 6.16 -15.24 15.33
CA MET A 170 6.32 -16.33 14.36
C MET A 170 6.81 -17.57 15.09
N GLN A 171 6.05 -18.66 15.06
CA GLN A 171 6.44 -19.93 15.64
C GLN A 171 7.82 -20.36 15.09
N GLY A 172 8.78 -20.56 16.00
CA GLY A 172 10.15 -20.99 15.68
C GLY A 172 11.21 -19.88 15.64
N ARG A 173 10.88 -18.59 15.68
CA ARG A 173 11.86 -17.51 15.88
C ARG A 173 12.07 -17.27 17.37
N ARG A 174 13.29 -17.45 17.83
CA ARG A 174 13.65 -17.33 19.25
C ARG A 174 13.67 -15.90 19.77
N THR A 175 13.91 -14.90 18.91
CA THR A 175 14.02 -13.49 19.32
C THR A 175 13.46 -12.58 18.22
N PRO A 176 12.58 -11.62 18.56
CA PRO A 176 12.16 -10.59 17.62
C PRO A 176 13.36 -9.78 17.12
N CYS A 177 13.37 -9.43 15.84
CA CYS A 177 14.41 -8.60 15.27
C CYS A 177 14.29 -7.16 15.79
N VAL A 178 15.39 -6.62 16.31
CA VAL A 178 15.51 -5.19 16.63
C VAL A 178 15.69 -4.42 15.33
N PHE A 179 15.00 -3.27 15.22
CA PHE A 179 15.15 -2.38 14.07
C PHE A 179 16.50 -1.68 14.09
N GLU A 180 17.26 -1.88 13.01
CA GLU A 180 18.55 -1.22 12.76
C GLU A 180 18.42 -0.16 11.68
N GLU A 181 19.31 0.84 11.72
CA GLU A 181 19.42 1.84 10.66
C GLU A 181 19.65 1.18 9.30
N GLY A 182 18.92 1.59 8.29
CA GLY A 182 19.00 1.05 6.94
C GLY A 182 18.03 -0.09 6.63
N MET A 183 17.32 -0.62 7.61
CA MET A 183 16.29 -1.63 7.36
C MET A 183 15.08 -1.03 6.65
N ILE A 184 14.67 -1.68 5.56
CA ILE A 184 13.44 -1.36 4.82
C ILE A 184 12.36 -2.35 5.24
N THR A 185 11.15 -1.86 5.50
CA THR A 185 10.01 -2.66 5.94
C THR A 185 8.73 -2.12 5.31
N SER A 186 7.85 -3.00 4.84
CA SER A 186 6.50 -2.60 4.41
C SER A 186 5.65 -2.20 5.62
N ASP A 187 4.71 -1.29 5.39
CA ASP A 187 3.66 -0.87 6.32
C ASP A 187 2.34 -1.01 5.56
N GLU A 188 1.67 -2.15 5.71
CA GLU A 188 0.59 -2.62 4.85
C GLU A 188 -0.66 -3.10 5.62
N PRO A 189 -1.21 -2.33 6.55
CA PRO A 189 -2.48 -2.69 7.17
C PRO A 189 -3.57 -2.88 6.11
N GLY A 190 -4.52 -3.78 6.40
CA GLY A 190 -5.63 -4.07 5.51
C GLY A 190 -6.93 -4.35 6.26
N LEU A 191 -8.03 -4.48 5.51
CA LEU A 191 -9.32 -4.92 6.00
C LEU A 191 -10.09 -5.58 4.86
N TYR A 192 -10.64 -6.78 5.09
CA TYR A 192 -11.17 -7.63 4.03
C TYR A 192 -12.54 -8.15 4.44
N PHE A 193 -13.53 -7.92 3.58
CA PHE A 193 -14.90 -8.39 3.77
C PHE A 193 -15.26 -9.39 2.67
N GLU A 194 -15.30 -10.66 3.04
CA GLU A 194 -15.57 -11.77 2.11
C GLU A 194 -16.76 -11.47 1.20
N ASP A 195 -16.61 -11.77 -0.10
CA ASP A 195 -17.59 -11.55 -1.16
C ASP A 195 -18.04 -10.08 -1.35
N ARG A 196 -17.33 -9.11 -0.78
CA ARG A 196 -17.72 -7.69 -0.87
C ARG A 196 -16.60 -6.79 -1.38
N PHE A 197 -15.57 -6.56 -0.58
CA PHE A 197 -14.43 -5.72 -0.94
C PHE A 197 -13.25 -5.93 0.02
N GLY A 198 -12.09 -5.48 -0.41
CA GLY A 198 -10.89 -5.36 0.45
C GLY A 198 -10.23 -4.01 0.33
N VAL A 199 -9.53 -3.63 1.38
CA VAL A 199 -8.70 -2.42 1.45
C VAL A 199 -7.32 -2.81 1.98
N ARG A 200 -6.26 -2.36 1.31
CA ARG A 200 -4.89 -2.34 1.82
C ARG A 200 -4.24 -1.01 1.49
N CYS A 201 -3.56 -0.41 2.46
CA CYS A 201 -2.79 0.83 2.32
C CYS A 201 -1.34 0.50 2.62
N GLU A 202 -0.44 0.64 1.64
CA GLU A 202 0.93 0.20 1.81
C GLU A 202 1.96 1.22 1.33
N ASN A 203 2.97 1.41 2.15
CA ASN A 203 4.21 2.08 1.80
C ASN A 203 5.41 1.26 2.29
N LEU A 204 6.56 1.42 1.64
CA LEU A 204 7.85 1.02 2.18
C LEU A 204 8.42 2.12 3.07
N MET A 205 9.01 1.73 4.19
CA MET A 205 9.61 2.61 5.18
C MET A 205 11.06 2.23 5.46
N LEU A 206 11.91 3.23 5.60
CA LEU A 206 13.32 3.11 5.98
C LEU A 206 13.49 3.46 7.46
N CYS A 207 14.08 2.55 8.24
CA CYS A 207 14.48 2.84 9.62
C CYS A 207 15.72 3.73 9.64
N VAL A 208 15.64 4.86 10.31
CA VAL A 208 16.74 5.83 10.42
C VAL A 208 16.94 6.31 11.86
N LYS A 209 18.14 6.77 12.17
CA LYS A 209 18.39 7.49 13.43
C LYS A 209 17.69 8.84 13.41
N ASP A 210 17.00 9.18 14.49
CA ASP A 210 16.40 10.50 14.71
C ASP A 210 17.35 11.37 15.56
N TYR A 211 17.28 11.27 16.86
CA TYR A 211 18.16 12.02 17.78
C TYR A 211 18.70 11.14 18.89
N LYS A 212 19.72 11.64 19.58
CA LYS A 212 20.31 11.00 20.78
C LYS A 212 20.31 11.97 21.95
N ASN A 213 19.93 11.46 23.13
CA ASN A 213 19.99 12.21 24.38
C ASN A 213 20.44 11.32 25.54
N GLU A 214 20.26 11.74 26.79
CA GLU A 214 20.62 10.99 28.01
C GLU A 214 19.87 9.66 28.16
N TYR A 215 18.70 9.51 27.49
CA TYR A 215 17.93 8.25 27.49
C TYR A 215 18.38 7.26 26.42
N GLY A 216 19.23 7.67 25.49
CA GLY A 216 19.81 6.85 24.42
C GLY A 216 19.52 7.33 23.01
N GLN A 217 19.68 6.43 22.02
CA GLN A 217 19.38 6.69 20.63
C GLN A 217 17.89 6.50 20.37
N PHE A 218 17.28 7.48 19.72
CA PHE A 218 15.93 7.41 19.17
C PHE A 218 15.99 7.20 17.65
N MET A 219 15.01 6.49 17.15
CA MET A 219 14.85 6.09 15.76
C MET A 219 13.48 6.56 15.25
N ARG A 220 13.31 6.63 13.93
CA ARG A 220 12.04 6.86 13.26
C ARG A 220 11.99 6.09 11.94
N PHE A 221 10.86 6.12 11.29
CA PHE A 221 10.70 5.65 9.92
C PHE A 221 10.58 6.83 8.96
N ASP A 222 11.29 6.76 7.84
CA ASP A 222 11.13 7.65 6.70
C ASP A 222 10.41 6.89 5.59
N THR A 223 9.29 7.40 5.11
CA THR A 223 8.52 6.79 4.01
C THR A 223 9.28 6.93 2.69
N LEU A 224 9.49 5.81 1.99
CA LEU A 224 10.16 5.76 0.70
C LEU A 224 9.19 5.85 -0.48
N THR A 225 8.00 5.29 -0.34
CA THR A 225 6.98 5.26 -1.39
C THR A 225 6.37 6.64 -1.60
N MET A 226 6.40 7.12 -2.86
CA MET A 226 5.93 8.47 -3.22
C MET A 226 4.75 8.41 -4.20
N VAL A 227 3.61 7.85 -3.74
CA VAL A 227 2.35 7.75 -4.49
C VAL A 227 1.21 8.26 -3.61
N PRO A 228 0.31 9.13 -4.10
CA PRO A 228 -0.75 9.70 -3.26
C PRO A 228 -1.74 8.63 -2.78
N TRP A 229 -2.36 8.90 -1.63
CA TRP A 229 -3.54 8.19 -1.16
C TRP A 229 -4.79 8.73 -1.86
N ASP A 230 -5.79 7.89 -2.10
CA ASP A 230 -7.05 8.33 -2.71
C ASP A 230 -7.93 9.04 -1.68
N LEU A 231 -8.00 10.37 -1.78
CA LEU A 231 -8.75 11.22 -0.85
C LEU A 231 -10.27 11.11 -1.03
N ASP A 232 -10.76 10.58 -2.14
CA ASP A 232 -12.20 10.42 -2.39
C ASP A 232 -12.79 9.26 -1.56
N ALA A 233 -11.91 8.38 -1.07
CA ALA A 233 -12.24 7.29 -0.14
C ALA A 233 -12.17 7.70 1.34
N VAL A 234 -11.69 8.90 1.68
CA VAL A 234 -11.43 9.32 3.05
C VAL A 234 -12.63 10.04 3.67
N ILE A 235 -13.00 9.64 4.89
CA ILE A 235 -13.93 10.39 5.75
C ILE A 235 -13.13 11.31 6.67
N LEU A 236 -13.12 12.61 6.35
CA LEU A 236 -12.29 13.60 7.05
C LEU A 236 -12.56 13.66 8.56
N ASP A 237 -13.82 13.53 8.97
CA ASP A 237 -14.25 13.60 10.37
C ASP A 237 -13.77 12.39 11.21
N MET A 238 -13.31 11.33 10.57
CA MET A 238 -12.71 10.18 11.25
C MET A 238 -11.21 10.36 11.52
N LEU A 239 -10.56 11.31 10.86
CA LEU A 239 -9.15 11.62 11.08
C LEU A 239 -8.99 12.54 12.28
N THR A 240 -8.05 12.25 13.17
CA THR A 240 -7.55 13.20 14.16
C THR A 240 -6.82 14.34 13.46
N GLU A 241 -6.63 15.47 14.14
CA GLU A 241 -5.83 16.59 13.63
C GLU A 241 -4.40 16.14 13.30
N THR A 242 -3.81 15.29 14.13
CA THR A 242 -2.46 14.72 13.88
C THR A 242 -2.43 13.88 12.61
N GLU A 243 -3.38 12.95 12.42
CA GLU A 243 -3.45 12.11 11.23
C GLU A 243 -3.69 12.93 9.96
N ARG A 244 -4.51 13.98 10.04
CA ARG A 244 -4.74 14.91 8.94
C ARG A 244 -3.45 15.68 8.57
N ASN A 245 -2.71 16.16 9.55
CA ASN A 245 -1.43 16.83 9.32
C ASN A 245 -0.41 15.87 8.69
N LEU A 246 -0.28 14.64 9.19
CA LEU A 246 0.60 13.61 8.62
C LEU A 246 0.25 13.31 7.15
N LEU A 247 -1.03 13.20 6.83
CA LEU A 247 -1.49 12.96 5.45
C LEU A 247 -1.15 14.14 4.54
N ASN A 248 -1.37 15.38 5.00
CA ASN A 248 -1.01 16.57 4.24
C ASN A 248 0.50 16.69 4.04
N GLU A 249 1.31 16.42 5.04
CA GLU A 249 2.78 16.41 4.96
C GLU A 249 3.28 15.35 3.97
N TYR A 250 2.71 14.14 4.02
CA TYR A 250 3.01 13.08 3.07
C TYR A 250 2.66 13.48 1.63
N HIS A 251 1.45 14.01 1.40
CA HIS A 251 1.02 14.46 0.07
C HIS A 251 1.87 15.62 -0.48
N ASP A 252 2.28 16.56 0.39
CA ASP A 252 3.21 17.62 -0.01
C ASP A 252 4.59 17.05 -0.41
N ALA A 253 5.09 16.06 0.32
CA ALA A 253 6.32 15.36 -0.04
C ALA A 253 6.19 14.62 -1.38
N VAL A 254 5.09 13.90 -1.60
CA VAL A 254 4.78 13.23 -2.87
C VAL A 254 4.78 14.23 -4.02
N PHE A 255 4.04 15.33 -3.87
CA PHE A 255 3.98 16.36 -4.92
C PHE A 255 5.35 16.96 -5.23
N ARG A 256 6.11 17.36 -4.22
CA ARG A 256 7.45 17.94 -4.41
C ARG A 256 8.43 16.99 -5.08
N THR A 257 8.36 15.70 -4.72
CA THR A 257 9.29 14.68 -5.22
C THR A 257 8.96 14.27 -6.65
N ILE A 258 7.69 14.07 -6.98
CA ILE A 258 7.26 13.46 -8.24
C ILE A 258 6.98 14.51 -9.34
N SER A 259 6.44 15.68 -8.98
CA SER A 259 6.03 16.69 -9.98
C SER A 259 7.12 17.12 -10.96
N PRO A 260 8.44 17.12 -10.62
CA PRO A 260 9.48 17.48 -11.60
C PRO A 260 9.63 16.50 -12.78
N PHE A 261 9.15 15.27 -12.63
CA PHE A 261 9.26 14.21 -13.64
C PHE A 261 8.01 14.08 -14.53
N LEU A 262 6.95 14.84 -14.22
CA LEU A 262 5.65 14.73 -14.85
C LEU A 262 5.45 15.81 -15.94
N THR A 263 4.63 15.49 -16.92
CA THR A 263 4.06 16.44 -17.87
C THR A 263 3.16 17.47 -17.15
N GLU A 264 2.78 18.55 -17.81
CA GLU A 264 1.90 19.56 -17.19
C GLU A 264 0.52 19.00 -16.84
N GLU A 265 -0.05 18.15 -17.67
CA GLU A 265 -1.35 17.51 -17.44
C GLU A 265 -1.29 16.57 -16.22
N GLU A 266 -0.24 15.73 -16.14
CA GLU A 266 -0.02 14.84 -14.98
C GLU A 266 0.25 15.62 -13.70
N ARG A 267 0.92 16.78 -13.76
CA ARG A 267 1.13 17.66 -12.60
C ARG A 267 -0.19 18.25 -12.08
N ILE A 268 -1.10 18.61 -12.99
CA ILE A 268 -2.44 19.11 -12.61
C ILE A 268 -3.19 17.99 -11.88
N TRP A 269 -3.18 16.78 -12.42
CA TRP A 269 -3.78 15.62 -11.78
C TRP A 269 -3.12 15.33 -10.40
N LEU A 270 -1.78 15.29 -10.33
CA LEU A 270 -1.07 15.02 -9.08
C LEU A 270 -1.39 16.09 -8.03
N ARG A 271 -1.47 17.38 -8.41
CA ARG A 271 -1.85 18.47 -7.50
C ARG A 271 -3.26 18.27 -6.94
N HIS A 272 -4.18 17.75 -7.72
CA HIS A 272 -5.52 17.42 -7.26
C HIS A 272 -5.48 16.20 -6.31
N ALA A 273 -4.77 15.15 -6.67
CA ALA A 273 -4.62 13.94 -5.87
C ALA A 273 -3.91 14.19 -4.51
N THR A 274 -3.00 15.17 -4.47
CA THR A 274 -2.25 15.54 -3.27
C THR A 274 -2.76 16.82 -2.58
N ARG A 275 -4.02 17.22 -2.85
CA ARG A 275 -4.62 18.42 -2.24
C ARG A 275 -4.64 18.31 -0.70
N ALA A 276 -4.46 19.43 -0.02
CA ALA A 276 -4.61 19.47 1.43
C ALA A 276 -6.09 19.26 1.83
N ILE A 277 -6.30 18.63 3.00
CA ILE A 277 -7.61 18.34 3.57
C ILE A 277 -7.75 18.92 4.97
#